data_d8f7da34c3c8bf7a7eac02997f0dda83
#
_entry.id   d8f7da34c3c8bf7a7eac02997f0dda83
#
_cell.length_a   1.000
_cell.length_b   1.000
_cell.length_c   1.000
_cell.angle_alpha   90.00
_cell.angle_beta   90.00
_cell.angle_gamma   90.00
#
_symmetry.space_group_name_H-M   'P 1'
#
loop_
_entity.id
_entity.type
_entity.pdbx_description
1 polymer ?
#
loop_
_entity_poly.entity_id
_entity_poly.type
_entity_poly.pdbx_seq_one_letter_code
_entity_poly.pdbx_strand_id
1 'polypeptide(L)'
;VAICLLLAACGAGTQSEYDSYPGSAPGDKRVGTTGRSQTIADQKKEGTLFGPDGFNFLGGDESKNQGNGTGIGVNSFLWRASLDTLSFMPLNSADPFGGVIITDWYSPPETPNERFKITGYILGTALRSDAIKVSVFRQVRVGTDQWADAVVEPSTITAMEDSILTRARQLRIDSATAQ
;
A
#
# COMPACT_ATOMS: atom_id res chain seq x y z
N VAL A 1 -22.39 66.78 28.81
CA VAL A 1 -21.05 66.31 29.18
C VAL A 1 -20.71 65.09 28.30
N ALA A 2 -19.95 65.37 27.22
CA ALA A 2 -19.53 64.34 26.28
C ALA A 2 -18.04 64.07 26.51
N ILE A 3 -17.68 62.86 26.78
CA ILE A 3 -16.31 62.38 26.91
C ILE A 3 -15.98 61.59 25.63
N CYS A 4 -15.20 62.19 24.72
CA CYS A 4 -14.54 61.50 23.62
C CYS A 4 -13.29 60.80 24.10
N LEU A 5 -13.29 59.46 24.05
CA LEU A 5 -12.12 58.64 24.27
C LEU A 5 -11.48 58.31 22.92
N LEU A 6 -10.32 58.87 22.67
CA LEU A 6 -9.42 58.56 21.56
C LEU A 6 -8.68 57.26 21.84
N LEU A 7 -8.95 56.23 21.14
CA LEU A 7 -8.15 54.98 21.12
C LEU A 7 -7.11 55.05 20.01
N ALA A 8 -5.89 55.35 20.37
CA ALA A 8 -4.72 55.20 19.51
C ALA A 8 -4.29 53.74 19.50
N ALA A 9 -4.55 53.03 18.37
CA ALA A 9 -4.05 51.70 18.11
C ALA A 9 -2.60 51.77 17.64
N CYS A 10 -1.63 51.44 18.51
CA CYS A 10 -0.27 51.14 18.11
C CYS A 10 -0.24 49.80 17.41
N GLY A 11 0.00 49.82 16.10
CA GLY A 11 0.36 48.61 15.34
C GLY A 11 1.79 48.19 15.69
N ALA A 12 1.93 47.19 16.58
CA ALA A 12 3.20 46.51 16.77
C ALA A 12 3.32 45.45 15.65
N GLY A 13 4.15 45.74 14.65
CA GLY A 13 4.56 44.76 13.67
C GLY A 13 5.39 43.67 14.36
N THR A 14 4.86 42.50 14.49
CA THR A 14 5.64 41.31 14.88
C THR A 14 6.53 40.91 13.71
N GLN A 15 7.80 41.33 13.79
CA GLN A 15 8.85 40.71 12.97
C GLN A 15 9.04 39.29 13.51
N SER A 16 8.63 38.30 12.74
CA SER A 16 9.01 36.92 13.00
C SER A 16 10.50 36.79 12.68
N GLU A 17 11.31 36.80 13.72
CA GLU A 17 12.70 36.43 13.65
C GLU A 17 12.77 34.94 13.38
N TYR A 18 13.05 34.57 12.11
CA TYR A 18 13.38 33.20 11.75
C TYR A 18 14.78 32.93 12.33
N ASP A 19 14.81 32.16 13.39
CA ASP A 19 16.03 31.59 13.95
C ASP A 19 16.86 30.93 12.86
N SER A 20 18.09 31.43 12.70
CA SER A 20 19.06 30.92 11.76
C SER A 20 19.38 29.46 12.11
N TYR A 21 19.17 28.56 11.15
CA TYR A 21 19.63 27.19 11.27
C TYR A 21 21.13 27.16 11.61
N PRO A 22 21.58 26.33 12.58
CA PRO A 22 23.00 26.19 12.90
C PRO A 22 23.71 25.52 11.74
N GLY A 23 24.45 26.30 10.97
CA GLY A 23 25.20 25.87 9.78
C GLY A 23 25.50 26.97 8.78
N SER A 24 24.90 28.13 8.88
CA SER A 24 25.23 29.27 8.01
C SER A 24 26.45 29.99 8.56
N ALA A 25 27.61 29.85 7.92
CA ALA A 25 28.82 30.62 8.22
C ALA A 25 28.58 32.12 7.91
N PRO A 26 29.07 33.05 8.77
CA PRO A 26 28.96 34.48 8.50
C PRO A 26 29.78 34.82 7.24
N GLY A 27 29.11 35.12 6.13
CA GLY A 27 29.77 35.51 4.88
C GLY A 27 29.24 34.94 3.58
N ASP A 28 28.30 34.03 3.64
CA ASP A 28 27.71 33.47 2.40
C ASP A 28 26.68 34.44 1.79
N LYS A 29 27.20 35.34 0.93
CA LYS A 29 26.41 36.26 0.12
C LYS A 29 25.75 35.59 -1.07
N ARG A 30 25.09 34.45 -0.89
CA ARG A 30 24.35 33.78 -1.97
C ARG A 30 22.83 33.93 -1.88
N VAL A 31 22.39 35.10 -1.46
CA VAL A 31 21.05 35.58 -1.80
C VAL A 31 21.21 36.64 -2.86
N GLY A 32 21.68 36.26 -4.01
CA GLY A 32 21.73 37.06 -5.21
C GLY A 32 20.49 36.78 -6.04
N THR A 33 19.53 37.69 -5.99
CA THR A 33 18.57 37.93 -7.06
C THR A 33 19.29 38.12 -8.39
N THR A 34 19.57 37.05 -9.09
CA THR A 34 19.78 37.05 -10.53
C THR A 34 18.78 36.11 -11.15
N GLY A 35 17.77 36.72 -11.76
CA GLY A 35 16.74 36.02 -12.49
C GLY A 35 17.30 35.15 -13.59
N ARG A 36 17.47 33.88 -13.26
CA ARG A 36 17.58 32.81 -14.22
C ARG A 36 16.37 31.94 -14.01
N SER A 37 15.43 32.04 -14.90
CA SER A 37 14.35 31.07 -15.00
C SER A 37 14.99 29.70 -15.14
N GLN A 38 15.10 28.96 -14.05
CA GLN A 38 15.44 27.56 -14.10
C GLN A 38 14.31 26.88 -14.84
N THR A 39 14.60 26.35 -16.00
CA THR A 39 13.64 25.59 -16.77
C THR A 39 13.33 24.30 -16.03
N ILE A 40 12.13 23.77 -16.21
CA ILE A 40 11.65 22.50 -15.62
C ILE A 40 12.67 21.35 -15.85
N ALA A 41 13.52 21.49 -16.89
CA ALA A 41 14.59 20.56 -17.21
C ALA A 41 15.78 20.59 -16.21
N ASP A 42 16.06 21.76 -15.60
CA ASP A 42 17.16 21.88 -14.62
C ASP A 42 16.73 21.38 -13.23
N GLN A 43 15.44 21.49 -12.88
CA GLN A 43 14.87 20.90 -11.64
C GLN A 43 14.89 19.37 -11.64
N LYS A 44 14.94 18.73 -12.80
CA LYS A 44 15.02 17.27 -12.92
C LYS A 44 16.41 16.71 -12.55
N LYS A 45 17.42 17.56 -12.47
CA LYS A 45 18.81 17.15 -12.10
C LYS A 45 19.13 17.31 -10.62
N GLU A 46 18.39 18.15 -9.90
CA GLU A 46 18.55 18.29 -8.46
C GLU A 46 17.45 17.45 -7.79
N GLY A 47 17.84 16.25 -7.38
CA GLY A 47 16.99 15.19 -6.85
C GLY A 47 15.69 15.63 -6.22
N THR A 48 14.59 15.10 -6.76
CA THR A 48 13.29 15.20 -6.11
C THR A 48 13.32 14.53 -4.74
N LEU A 49 12.47 14.95 -3.81
CA LEU A 49 12.36 14.44 -2.43
C LEU A 49 12.28 12.89 -2.32
N PHE A 50 12.07 12.21 -3.45
CA PHE A 50 11.96 10.75 -3.58
C PHE A 50 13.05 10.11 -4.46
N GLY A 51 14.20 10.79 -4.69
CA GLY A 51 15.33 10.27 -5.43
C GLY A 51 15.25 10.47 -6.96
N PRO A 52 16.33 10.15 -7.70
CA PRO A 52 16.42 10.37 -9.15
C PRO A 52 15.40 9.58 -9.97
N ASP A 53 14.81 8.54 -9.39
CA ASP A 53 13.78 7.69 -10.02
C ASP A 53 12.36 8.06 -9.61
N GLY A 54 12.11 9.31 -9.21
CA GLY A 54 10.85 9.87 -8.74
C GLY A 54 9.62 9.01 -9.00
N PHE A 55 8.70 8.96 -8.07
CA PHE A 55 7.47 8.16 -8.12
C PHE A 55 6.70 8.40 -9.45
N ASN A 56 7.01 7.62 -10.47
CA ASN A 56 6.34 7.62 -11.77
C ASN A 56 5.00 6.87 -11.68
N PHE A 57 4.00 7.52 -11.07
CA PHE A 57 2.65 6.97 -10.99
C PHE A 57 1.85 7.13 -12.30
N LEU A 58 2.23 8.05 -13.19
CA LEU A 58 1.41 8.44 -14.35
C LEU A 58 2.16 8.55 -15.69
N GLY A 59 3.42 8.19 -15.78
CA GLY A 59 4.17 8.38 -17.02
C GLY A 59 4.92 7.11 -17.43
N GLY A 60 4.48 6.50 -18.52
CA GLY A 60 5.20 5.44 -19.17
C GLY A 60 6.60 5.87 -19.58
N ASP A 61 7.57 5.11 -19.16
CA ASP A 61 8.84 4.97 -19.85
C ASP A 61 9.28 3.51 -19.74
N GLU A 62 9.52 2.90 -20.90
CA GLU A 62 9.91 1.50 -21.05
C GLU A 62 11.32 1.28 -20.47
N SER A 63 11.43 1.27 -19.18
CA SER A 63 12.62 0.77 -18.50
C SER A 63 12.45 -0.73 -18.31
N LYS A 64 13.12 -1.50 -19.15
CA LYS A 64 13.32 -2.96 -19.05
C LYS A 64 13.91 -3.32 -17.69
N ASN A 65 13.08 -3.37 -16.67
CA ASN A 65 13.40 -4.02 -15.43
C ASN A 65 12.42 -5.18 -15.26
N GLN A 66 12.86 -6.39 -15.62
CA GLN A 66 12.17 -7.64 -15.38
C GLN A 66 11.96 -7.78 -13.87
N GLY A 67 10.77 -7.52 -13.43
CA GLY A 67 10.38 -7.82 -12.07
C GLY A 67 9.68 -6.67 -11.38
N ASN A 68 8.36 -6.64 -11.51
CA ASN A 68 7.51 -6.01 -10.52
C ASN A 68 7.34 -4.49 -10.56
N GLY A 69 7.01 -3.96 -11.72
CA GLY A 69 6.72 -2.53 -11.88
C GLY A 69 5.24 -2.17 -11.71
N THR A 70 4.68 -2.36 -10.56
CA THR A 70 3.51 -1.61 -10.10
C THR A 70 3.78 -1.31 -8.64
N GLY A 71 3.80 -0.10 -8.18
CA GLY A 71 4.12 0.33 -6.81
C GLY A 71 3.40 -0.40 -5.64
N ILE A 72 3.07 -1.65 -5.85
CA ILE A 72 2.51 -2.60 -4.90
C ILE A 72 3.67 -3.17 -4.10
N GLY A 73 3.64 -3.04 -2.78
CA GLY A 73 4.67 -3.54 -1.87
C GLY A 73 4.86 -5.05 -1.85
N VAL A 74 4.08 -5.80 -2.64
CA VAL A 74 4.03 -7.27 -2.67
C VAL A 74 4.13 -7.82 -4.09
N ASN A 75 4.34 -9.14 -4.22
CA ASN A 75 4.38 -9.82 -5.52
C ASN A 75 3.02 -9.74 -6.24
N SER A 76 2.99 -9.16 -7.43
CA SER A 76 1.77 -8.95 -8.22
C SER A 76 1.11 -10.26 -8.68
N PHE A 77 1.90 -11.31 -8.95
CA PHE A 77 1.36 -12.63 -9.33
C PHE A 77 0.71 -13.31 -8.13
N LEU A 78 1.33 -13.25 -6.95
CA LEU A 78 0.72 -13.76 -5.72
C LEU A 78 -0.55 -13.00 -5.38
N TRP A 79 -0.56 -11.68 -5.51
CA TRP A 79 -1.73 -10.86 -5.29
C TRP A 79 -2.90 -11.26 -6.19
N ARG A 80 -2.68 -11.31 -7.51
CA ARG A 80 -3.72 -11.76 -8.47
C ARG A 80 -4.18 -13.17 -8.19
N ALA A 81 -3.23 -14.09 -7.98
CA ALA A 81 -3.57 -15.49 -7.70
C ALA A 81 -4.40 -15.65 -6.44
N SER A 82 -4.11 -14.88 -5.38
CA SER A 82 -4.89 -14.90 -4.15
C SER A 82 -6.31 -14.41 -4.38
N LEU A 83 -6.50 -13.32 -5.10
CA LEU A 83 -7.84 -12.82 -5.48
C LEU A 83 -8.59 -13.81 -6.35
N ASP A 84 -7.93 -14.42 -7.36
CA ASP A 84 -8.52 -15.43 -8.23
C ASP A 84 -8.97 -16.66 -7.43
N THR A 85 -8.11 -17.15 -6.52
CA THR A 85 -8.39 -18.35 -5.72
C THR A 85 -9.49 -18.12 -4.69
N LEU A 86 -9.58 -16.91 -4.12
CA LEU A 86 -10.58 -16.54 -3.12
C LEU A 86 -11.85 -15.93 -3.71
N SER A 87 -11.98 -15.87 -5.05
CA SER A 87 -13.09 -15.20 -5.75
C SER A 87 -14.48 -15.78 -5.45
N PHE A 88 -14.56 -17.02 -4.94
CA PHE A 88 -15.83 -17.64 -4.53
C PHE A 88 -16.37 -17.11 -3.20
N MET A 89 -15.56 -16.36 -2.44
CA MET A 89 -15.95 -15.76 -1.16
C MET A 89 -16.09 -14.24 -1.28
N PRO A 90 -17.05 -13.63 -0.59
CA PRO A 90 -17.11 -12.17 -0.54
C PRO A 90 -15.88 -11.61 0.19
N LEU A 91 -15.29 -10.56 -0.39
CA LEU A 91 -14.15 -9.88 0.22
C LEU A 91 -14.66 -8.82 1.20
N ASN A 92 -14.08 -8.81 2.40
CA ASN A 92 -14.28 -7.77 3.41
C ASN A 92 -13.27 -6.62 3.20
N SER A 93 -12.00 -6.96 2.98
CA SER A 93 -10.94 -5.97 2.76
C SER A 93 -9.82 -6.57 1.92
N ALA A 94 -9.18 -5.74 1.09
CA ALA A 94 -8.00 -6.12 0.33
C ALA A 94 -7.06 -4.91 0.23
N ASP A 95 -5.88 -5.02 0.83
CA ASP A 95 -4.85 -4.00 0.83
C ASP A 95 -3.60 -4.49 0.07
N PRO A 96 -3.39 -4.03 -1.16
CA PRO A 96 -2.25 -4.45 -1.97
C PRO A 96 -0.91 -3.89 -1.48
N PHE A 97 -0.90 -2.82 -0.69
CA PHE A 97 0.33 -2.24 -0.17
C PHE A 97 0.82 -2.99 1.07
N GLY A 98 -0.11 -3.32 1.97
CA GLY A 98 0.17 -4.15 3.15
C GLY A 98 0.18 -5.65 2.84
N GLY A 99 -0.26 -6.07 1.65
CA GLY A 99 -0.29 -7.47 1.25
C GLY A 99 -1.31 -8.31 2.00
N VAL A 100 -2.43 -7.73 2.41
CA VAL A 100 -3.44 -8.41 3.23
C VAL A 100 -4.77 -8.49 2.48
N ILE A 101 -5.33 -9.70 2.44
CA ILE A 101 -6.66 -9.97 1.89
C ILE A 101 -7.48 -10.62 2.99
N ILE A 102 -8.65 -10.06 3.29
CA ILE A 102 -9.58 -10.57 4.29
C ILE A 102 -10.92 -10.82 3.62
N THR A 103 -11.40 -12.06 3.67
CA THR A 103 -12.75 -12.38 3.22
C THR A 103 -13.77 -12.09 4.32
N ASP A 104 -15.04 -12.03 3.94
CA ASP A 104 -16.13 -12.13 4.91
C ASP A 104 -16.45 -13.59 5.22
N TRP A 105 -17.36 -13.83 6.15
CA TRP A 105 -17.86 -15.16 6.43
C TRP A 105 -18.65 -15.72 5.25
N TYR A 106 -18.30 -16.92 4.83
CA TYR A 106 -18.94 -17.62 3.73
C TYR A 106 -19.41 -19.00 4.19
N SER A 107 -20.67 -19.31 3.94
CA SER A 107 -21.26 -20.63 4.17
C SER A 107 -21.46 -21.32 2.83
N PRO A 108 -20.78 -22.44 2.55
CA PRO A 108 -21.02 -23.21 1.34
C PRO A 108 -22.46 -23.74 1.29
N PRO A 109 -23.09 -23.77 0.11
CA PRO A 109 -24.45 -24.32 -0.03
C PRO A 109 -24.59 -25.78 0.43
N GLU A 110 -23.53 -26.55 0.29
CA GLU A 110 -23.46 -27.95 0.70
C GLU A 110 -23.42 -28.13 2.22
N THR A 111 -22.88 -27.14 2.93
CA THR A 111 -22.70 -27.17 4.39
C THR A 111 -23.21 -25.89 5.05
N PRO A 112 -24.50 -25.58 5.03
CA PRO A 112 -25.05 -24.32 5.51
C PRO A 112 -24.91 -24.13 7.05
N ASN A 113 -24.54 -25.18 7.75
CA ASN A 113 -24.27 -25.16 9.20
C ASN A 113 -22.79 -24.87 9.52
N GLU A 114 -21.99 -24.61 8.51
CA GLU A 114 -20.59 -24.23 8.67
C GLU A 114 -20.35 -22.90 7.95
N ARG A 115 -19.42 -22.12 8.47
CA ARG A 115 -18.93 -20.92 7.79
C ARG A 115 -17.43 -20.79 7.92
N PHE A 116 -16.84 -20.21 6.89
CA PHE A 116 -15.41 -20.03 6.78
C PHE A 116 -15.08 -18.56 6.57
N LYS A 117 -13.95 -18.14 7.11
CA LYS A 117 -13.34 -16.83 6.85
C LYS A 117 -11.86 -17.06 6.60
N ILE A 118 -11.32 -16.40 5.59
CA ILE A 118 -9.92 -16.56 5.20
C ILE A 118 -9.22 -15.22 5.27
N THR A 119 -8.00 -15.24 5.79
CA THR A 119 -7.08 -14.09 5.72
C THR A 119 -5.81 -14.55 5.03
N GLY A 120 -5.48 -13.94 3.91
CA GLY A 120 -4.24 -14.15 3.18
C GLY A 120 -3.24 -13.03 3.46
N TYR A 121 -1.97 -13.39 3.66
CA TYR A 121 -0.87 -12.46 3.86
C TYR A 121 0.19 -12.72 2.79
N ILE A 122 0.53 -11.71 2.02
CA ILE A 122 1.63 -11.76 1.05
C ILE A 122 2.79 -10.99 1.64
N LEU A 123 3.84 -11.72 1.99
CA LEU A 123 4.92 -11.25 2.86
C LEU A 123 6.13 -10.69 2.10
N GLY A 124 6.09 -10.69 0.77
CA GLY A 124 7.24 -10.22 -0.01
C GLY A 124 6.97 -10.03 -1.49
N THR A 125 7.97 -9.51 -2.18
CA THR A 125 7.92 -9.21 -3.62
C THR A 125 8.37 -10.38 -4.50
N ALA A 126 9.05 -11.38 -3.94
CA ALA A 126 9.50 -12.55 -4.67
C ALA A 126 8.43 -13.65 -4.70
N LEU A 127 8.30 -14.35 -5.83
CA LEU A 127 7.42 -15.52 -5.96
C LEU A 127 8.09 -16.75 -5.31
N ARG A 128 7.88 -16.91 -4.02
CA ARG A 128 8.42 -18.00 -3.19
C ARG A 128 7.31 -18.59 -2.33
N SER A 129 7.52 -19.83 -1.86
CA SER A 129 6.53 -20.54 -1.02
C SER A 129 6.34 -19.89 0.35
N ASP A 130 7.37 -19.26 0.89
CA ASP A 130 7.32 -18.55 2.16
C ASP A 130 6.77 -17.11 2.06
N ALA A 131 6.50 -16.64 0.83
CA ALA A 131 5.96 -15.31 0.59
C ALA A 131 4.42 -15.23 0.70
N ILE A 132 3.75 -16.34 0.93
CA ILE A 132 2.30 -16.41 1.18
C ILE A 132 2.03 -17.12 2.50
N LYS A 133 1.11 -16.59 3.29
CA LYS A 133 0.55 -17.23 4.48
C LYS A 133 -0.95 -17.10 4.46
N VAL A 134 -1.63 -18.17 4.81
CA VAL A 134 -3.09 -18.23 4.87
C VAL A 134 -3.53 -18.60 6.28
N SER A 135 -4.50 -17.88 6.81
CA SER A 135 -5.22 -18.24 8.03
C SER A 135 -6.67 -18.53 7.68
N VAL A 136 -7.14 -19.71 8.06
CA VAL A 136 -8.53 -20.15 7.83
C VAL A 136 -9.22 -20.24 9.17
N PHE A 137 -10.36 -19.59 9.29
CA PHE A 137 -11.24 -19.67 10.45
C PHE A 137 -12.50 -20.44 10.04
N ARG A 138 -12.90 -21.39 10.86
CA ARG A 138 -14.11 -22.21 10.67
C ARG A 138 -14.99 -22.07 11.88
N GLN A 139 -16.27 -21.90 11.63
CA GLN A 139 -17.29 -21.93 12.68
C GLN A 139 -18.39 -22.91 12.28
N VAL A 140 -18.97 -23.55 13.28
CA VAL A 140 -20.13 -24.44 13.14
C VAL A 140 -21.32 -23.86 13.91
N ARG A 141 -22.51 -24.08 13.38
CA ARG A 141 -23.74 -23.64 14.02
C ARG A 141 -24.06 -24.52 15.22
N VAL A 142 -24.31 -23.86 16.35
CA VAL A 142 -24.70 -24.52 17.60
C VAL A 142 -26.08 -23.99 17.96
N GLY A 143 -27.10 -24.85 17.89
CA GLY A 143 -28.49 -24.41 18.10
C GLY A 143 -29.03 -23.58 16.94
N THR A 144 -29.95 -22.63 17.23
CA THR A 144 -30.68 -21.90 16.19
C THR A 144 -29.88 -20.71 15.62
N ASP A 145 -29.13 -19.98 16.47
CA ASP A 145 -28.49 -18.70 16.06
C ASP A 145 -27.06 -18.50 16.58
N GLN A 146 -26.45 -19.52 17.17
CA GLN A 146 -25.10 -19.39 17.72
C GLN A 146 -24.07 -20.08 16.83
N TRP A 147 -22.89 -19.47 16.74
CA TRP A 147 -21.73 -19.99 16.03
C TRP A 147 -20.61 -20.28 17.04
N ALA A 148 -20.01 -21.45 16.93
CA ALA A 148 -18.86 -21.82 17.74
C ALA A 148 -17.65 -22.05 16.84
N ASP A 149 -16.47 -21.65 17.30
CA ASP A 149 -15.22 -21.90 16.60
C ASP A 149 -14.95 -23.40 16.50
N ALA A 150 -14.49 -23.83 15.35
CA ALA A 150 -14.17 -25.19 15.05
C ALA A 150 -12.73 -25.31 14.50
N VAL A 151 -12.10 -26.44 14.79
CA VAL A 151 -10.73 -26.70 14.34
C VAL A 151 -10.69 -26.79 12.81
N VAL A 152 -9.65 -26.21 12.23
CA VAL A 152 -9.30 -26.35 10.82
C VAL A 152 -8.09 -27.26 10.72
N GLU A 153 -8.18 -28.25 9.84
CA GLU A 153 -7.05 -29.16 9.58
C GLU A 153 -5.87 -28.39 8.95
N PRO A 154 -4.65 -28.55 9.44
CA PRO A 154 -3.47 -27.87 8.87
C PRO A 154 -3.27 -28.15 7.39
N SER A 155 -3.66 -29.32 6.92
CA SER A 155 -3.62 -29.71 5.50
C SER A 155 -4.47 -28.81 4.62
N THR A 156 -5.58 -28.29 5.14
CA THR A 156 -6.46 -27.33 4.40
C THR A 156 -5.74 -26.01 4.16
N ILE A 157 -5.02 -25.53 5.17
CA ILE A 157 -4.25 -24.29 5.06
C ILE A 157 -3.14 -24.44 4.02
N THR A 158 -2.36 -25.53 4.12
CA THR A 158 -1.28 -25.83 3.16
C THR A 158 -1.82 -26.00 1.74
N ALA A 159 -2.93 -26.71 1.57
CA ALA A 159 -3.56 -26.89 0.25
C ALA A 159 -4.01 -25.56 -0.36
N MET A 160 -4.48 -24.61 0.44
CA MET A 160 -4.86 -23.27 -0.01
C MET A 160 -3.63 -22.47 -0.43
N GLU A 161 -2.56 -22.47 0.37
CA GLU A 161 -1.28 -21.83 0.03
C GLU A 161 -0.71 -22.40 -1.26
N ASP A 162 -0.70 -23.72 -1.45
CA ASP A 162 -0.23 -24.40 -2.65
C ASP A 162 -1.07 -24.06 -3.89
N SER A 163 -2.38 -23.94 -3.73
CA SER A 163 -3.28 -23.54 -4.81
C SER A 163 -2.97 -22.12 -5.30
N ILE A 164 -2.77 -21.19 -4.37
CA ILE A 164 -2.39 -19.81 -4.69
C ILE A 164 -1.03 -19.76 -5.37
N LEU A 165 -0.04 -20.49 -4.86
CA LEU A 165 1.30 -20.56 -5.45
C LEU A 165 1.28 -21.13 -6.86
N THR A 166 0.51 -22.19 -7.09
CA THR A 166 0.36 -22.81 -8.39
C THR A 166 -0.28 -21.84 -9.38
N ARG A 167 -1.34 -21.15 -8.98
CA ARG A 167 -1.98 -20.13 -9.79
C ARG A 167 -1.04 -18.96 -10.10
N ALA A 168 -0.26 -18.50 -9.14
CA ALA A 168 0.71 -17.43 -9.33
C ALA A 168 1.82 -17.81 -10.32
N ARG A 169 2.31 -19.05 -10.26
CA ARG A 169 3.28 -19.57 -11.25
C ARG A 169 2.69 -19.62 -12.65
N GLN A 170 1.43 -20.06 -12.77
CA GLN A 170 0.74 -20.08 -14.07
C GLN A 170 0.62 -18.68 -14.66
N LEU A 171 0.15 -17.71 -13.88
CA LEU A 171 0.04 -16.30 -14.31
C LEU A 171 1.38 -15.72 -14.77
N ARG A 172 2.48 -16.08 -14.09
CA ARG A 172 3.82 -15.67 -14.49
C ARG A 172 4.24 -16.27 -15.83
N ILE A 173 3.96 -17.58 -16.06
CA ILE A 173 4.26 -18.26 -17.33
C ILE A 173 3.45 -17.63 -18.45
N ASP A 174 2.15 -17.43 -18.25
CA ASP A 174 1.25 -16.85 -19.25
C ASP A 174 1.72 -15.43 -19.64
N SER A 175 2.16 -14.62 -18.66
CA SER A 175 2.68 -13.29 -18.92
C SER A 175 4.00 -13.28 -19.71
N ALA A 176 4.85 -14.29 -19.53
CA ALA A 176 6.09 -14.43 -20.28
C ALA A 176 5.87 -14.93 -21.72
N THR A 177 4.80 -15.66 -21.96
CA THR A 177 4.46 -16.20 -23.30
C THR A 177 3.72 -15.17 -24.15
N ALA A 178 3.10 -14.16 -23.54
CA ALA A 178 2.34 -13.11 -24.22
C ALA A 178 3.20 -11.95 -24.77
N GLN A 179 4.52 -11.96 -24.51
CA GLN A 179 5.48 -10.98 -25.01
C GLN A 179 6.23 -11.50 -26.24
#